data_fc711952932419328850fc799bce26bf
#
_entry.id   fc711952932419328850fc799bce26bf
#
_cell.length_a   1.000
_cell.length_b   1.000
_cell.length_c   1.000
_cell.angle_alpha   90.00
_cell.angle_beta   90.00
_cell.angle_gamma   90.00
#
_symmetry.space_group_name_H-M   'P 1'
#
loop_
_entity.id
_entity.type
_entity.pdbx_description
1 polymer ?
#
loop_
_entity_poly.entity_id
_entity_poly.type
_entity_poly.pdbx_seq_one_letter_code
_entity_poly.pdbx_strand_id
1 'polypeptide(L)'
;MNNIANAAEAVPHVVQRLSLHIVFASTSGHTEYVVDALVESLKSTTPGWEIEETMAEKAQPRDLLSGDVLLLASATWNTGGIEGQLNPHMWALLHDKAKSLDLAGKPCACIGLGDHRYFYTARAADHLQHYVEAHHGRLIVPTLKIINEPYGQEAAVRVWGKQLVDALKPADRC
;
A
#
# COMPACT_ATOMS: atom_id res chain seq x y z
N MET A 1 -21.48 -52.95 -21.61
CA MET A 1 -21.79 -51.96 -20.58
C MET A 1 -20.49 -51.25 -20.22
N ASN A 2 -20.19 -50.15 -20.87
CA ASN A 2 -18.97 -49.40 -20.64
C ASN A 2 -19.32 -48.22 -19.76
N ASN A 3 -18.79 -48.24 -18.53
CA ASN A 3 -18.92 -47.18 -17.56
C ASN A 3 -17.72 -46.23 -17.77
N ILE A 4 -17.95 -45.13 -18.51
CA ILE A 4 -16.94 -44.08 -18.69
C ILE A 4 -17.05 -43.20 -17.42
N ALA A 5 -16.15 -43.45 -16.49
CA ALA A 5 -15.94 -42.55 -15.36
C ALA A 5 -15.44 -41.19 -15.87
N ASN A 6 -16.28 -40.17 -15.75
CA ASN A 6 -15.97 -38.79 -16.09
C ASN A 6 -15.01 -38.25 -15.02
N ALA A 7 -13.72 -38.35 -15.26
CA ALA A 7 -12.73 -37.66 -14.44
C ALA A 7 -12.85 -36.17 -14.76
N ALA A 8 -13.53 -35.43 -13.89
CA ALA A 8 -13.47 -33.98 -13.91
C ALA A 8 -12.00 -33.56 -13.65
N GLU A 9 -11.30 -33.18 -14.70
CA GLU A 9 -9.98 -32.56 -14.58
C GLU A 9 -10.14 -31.31 -13.71
N ALA A 10 -9.59 -31.37 -12.51
CA ALA A 10 -9.46 -30.19 -11.66
C ALA A 10 -8.55 -29.19 -12.38
N VAL A 11 -9.13 -28.10 -12.86
CA VAL A 11 -8.39 -26.98 -13.42
C VAL A 11 -7.42 -26.51 -12.35
N PRO A 12 -6.10 -26.52 -12.57
CA PRO A 12 -5.17 -26.06 -11.56
C PRO A 12 -5.48 -24.61 -11.26
N HIS A 13 -5.83 -24.30 -10.01
CA HIS A 13 -5.89 -22.92 -9.53
C HIS A 13 -4.49 -22.33 -9.70
N VAL A 14 -4.33 -21.50 -10.74
CA VAL A 14 -3.11 -20.71 -10.91
C VAL A 14 -3.06 -19.75 -9.73
N VAL A 15 -2.23 -20.06 -8.74
CA VAL A 15 -1.96 -19.14 -7.64
C VAL A 15 -1.28 -17.93 -8.29
N GLN A 16 -1.98 -16.81 -8.34
CA GLN A 16 -1.43 -15.58 -8.87
C GLN A 16 -0.25 -15.18 -7.97
N ARG A 17 0.95 -15.22 -8.52
CA ARG A 17 2.14 -14.66 -7.88
C ARG A 17 2.16 -13.18 -8.19
N LEU A 18 2.17 -12.37 -7.15
CA LEU A 18 2.22 -10.92 -7.24
C LEU A 18 3.24 -10.42 -6.22
N SER A 19 4.01 -9.42 -6.60
CA SER A 19 4.96 -8.77 -5.72
C SER A 19 4.45 -7.40 -5.29
N LEU A 20 4.26 -7.21 -3.99
CA LEU A 20 3.87 -5.96 -3.35
C LEU A 20 5.07 -5.37 -2.63
N HIS A 21 5.50 -4.17 -3.05
CA HIS A 21 6.53 -3.42 -2.33
C HIS A 21 5.88 -2.33 -1.49
N ILE A 22 6.09 -2.36 -0.20
CA ILE A 22 5.59 -1.39 0.78
C ILE A 22 6.75 -0.48 1.17
N VAL A 23 6.61 0.82 0.89
CA VAL A 23 7.55 1.84 1.36
C VAL A 23 6.83 2.73 2.36
N PHE A 24 7.32 2.76 3.60
CA PHE A 24 6.65 3.46 4.69
C PHE A 24 7.61 4.28 5.55
N ALA A 25 7.09 5.32 6.17
CA ALA A 25 7.82 6.12 7.16
C ALA A 25 7.12 6.05 8.51
N SER A 26 7.88 5.66 9.54
CA SER A 26 7.38 5.54 10.91
C SER A 26 8.43 6.04 11.89
N THR A 27 8.09 7.06 12.68
CA THR A 27 8.96 7.60 13.74
C THR A 27 8.50 7.15 15.11
N SER A 28 7.18 7.09 15.34
CA SER A 28 6.57 6.69 16.61
C SER A 28 6.07 5.24 16.63
N GLY A 29 6.23 4.50 15.53
CA GLY A 29 5.77 3.12 15.41
C GLY A 29 4.31 2.97 14.91
N HIS A 30 3.54 4.04 14.81
CA HIS A 30 2.11 3.94 14.44
C HIS A 30 1.91 3.49 12.98
N THR A 31 2.68 4.06 12.05
CA THR A 31 2.60 3.66 10.64
C THR A 31 3.08 2.21 10.46
N GLU A 32 4.17 1.84 11.13
CA GLU A 32 4.69 0.47 11.14
C GLU A 32 3.65 -0.51 11.65
N TYR A 33 2.98 -0.21 12.76
CA TYR A 33 1.90 -1.03 13.29
C TYR A 33 0.77 -1.27 12.28
N VAL A 34 0.35 -0.25 11.53
CA VAL A 34 -0.68 -0.38 10.48
C VAL A 34 -0.18 -1.24 9.33
N VAL A 35 1.08 -1.05 8.92
CA VAL A 35 1.72 -1.87 7.87
C VAL A 35 1.80 -3.33 8.31
N ASP A 36 2.25 -3.60 9.53
CA ASP A 36 2.34 -4.97 10.09
C ASP A 36 0.97 -5.65 10.09
N ALA A 37 -0.08 -4.97 10.54
CA ALA A 37 -1.45 -5.49 10.55
C ALA A 37 -1.95 -5.82 9.13
N LEU A 38 -1.61 -4.99 8.15
CA LEU A 38 -1.92 -5.24 6.74
C LEU A 38 -1.17 -6.47 6.22
N VAL A 39 0.14 -6.52 6.45
CA VAL A 39 1.02 -7.61 5.98
C VAL A 39 0.58 -8.96 6.57
N GLU A 40 0.26 -9.00 7.86
CA GLU A 40 -0.28 -10.20 8.50
C GLU A 40 -1.58 -10.68 7.82
N SER A 41 -2.49 -9.75 7.56
CA SER A 41 -3.74 -10.03 6.85
C SER A 41 -3.50 -10.54 5.44
N LEU A 42 -2.61 -9.91 4.68
CA LEU A 42 -2.29 -10.30 3.31
C LEU A 42 -1.60 -11.67 3.26
N LYS A 43 -0.64 -11.94 4.12
CA LYS A 43 0.04 -13.26 4.20
C LYS A 43 -0.94 -14.40 4.45
N SER A 44 -2.00 -14.18 5.22
CA SER A 44 -3.02 -15.18 5.48
C SER A 44 -4.01 -15.38 4.32
N THR A 45 -4.28 -14.33 3.53
CA THR A 45 -5.29 -14.34 2.46
C THR A 45 -4.69 -14.52 1.06
N THR A 46 -3.41 -14.22 0.88
CA THR A 46 -2.71 -14.28 -0.41
C THR A 46 -1.35 -14.99 -0.27
N PRO A 47 -1.32 -16.29 0.04
CA PRO A 47 -0.07 -17.00 0.35
C PRO A 47 0.93 -17.06 -0.82
N GLY A 48 0.50 -16.73 -2.05
CA GLY A 48 1.36 -16.66 -3.23
C GLY A 48 1.99 -15.29 -3.48
N TRP A 49 1.68 -14.28 -2.67
CA TRP A 49 2.27 -12.94 -2.84
C TRP A 49 3.64 -12.84 -2.20
N GLU A 50 4.54 -12.15 -2.88
CA GLU A 50 5.82 -11.72 -2.32
C GLU A 50 5.64 -10.31 -1.77
N ILE A 51 5.83 -10.11 -0.46
CA ILE A 51 5.66 -8.81 0.19
C ILE A 51 7.02 -8.37 0.71
N GLU A 52 7.49 -7.23 0.21
CA GLU A 52 8.72 -6.57 0.64
C GLU A 52 8.38 -5.26 1.34
N GLU A 53 9.06 -4.98 2.44
CA GLU A 53 8.87 -3.79 3.25
C GLU A 53 10.18 -3.01 3.33
N THR A 54 10.12 -1.70 3.05
CA THR A 54 11.28 -0.81 3.11
C THR A 54 10.92 0.48 3.83
N MET A 55 11.68 0.84 4.84
CA MET A 55 11.53 2.14 5.50
C MET A 55 12.00 3.27 4.56
N ALA A 56 11.27 4.37 4.53
CA ALA A 56 11.51 5.48 3.62
C ALA A 56 12.92 6.08 3.73
N GLU A 57 13.51 6.11 4.93
CA GLU A 57 14.88 6.58 5.15
C GLU A 57 15.95 5.70 4.48
N LYS A 58 15.65 4.43 4.26
CA LYS A 58 16.53 3.45 3.60
C LYS A 58 16.23 3.32 2.11
N ALA A 59 15.03 3.70 1.69
CA ALA A 59 14.58 3.55 0.32
C ALA A 59 15.33 4.48 -0.65
N GLN A 60 15.48 3.99 -1.87
CA GLN A 60 15.99 4.71 -3.02
C GLN A 60 14.88 4.86 -4.08
N PRO A 61 14.99 5.78 -5.05
CA PRO A 61 13.97 5.95 -6.09
C PRO A 61 13.61 4.65 -6.83
N ARG A 62 14.60 3.79 -7.09
CA ARG A 62 14.39 2.49 -7.73
C ARG A 62 13.45 1.56 -6.96
N ASP A 63 13.41 1.70 -5.63
CA ASP A 63 12.56 0.85 -4.78
C ASP A 63 11.08 1.16 -5.00
N LEU A 64 10.75 2.41 -5.39
CA LEU A 64 9.39 2.78 -5.79
C LEU A 64 8.95 2.15 -7.12
N LEU A 65 9.88 1.64 -7.91
CA LEU A 65 9.61 0.92 -9.15
C LEU A 65 9.62 -0.60 -8.97
N SER A 66 10.07 -1.10 -7.83
CA SER A 66 10.13 -2.53 -7.53
C SER A 66 8.75 -3.15 -7.35
N GLY A 67 8.64 -4.44 -7.66
CA GLY A 67 7.40 -5.20 -7.55
C GLY A 67 6.33 -4.81 -8.57
N ASP A 68 5.23 -5.55 -8.54
CA ASP A 68 4.07 -5.31 -9.42
C ASP A 68 3.19 -4.17 -8.89
N VAL A 69 3.16 -3.98 -7.58
CA VAL A 69 2.34 -2.98 -6.87
C VAL A 69 3.21 -2.22 -5.88
N LEU A 70 3.05 -0.90 -5.85
CA LEU A 70 3.66 -0.04 -4.84
C LEU A 70 2.62 0.40 -3.80
N LEU A 71 2.94 0.24 -2.53
CA LEU A 71 2.17 0.82 -1.43
C LEU A 71 3.03 1.85 -0.68
N LEU A 72 2.50 3.07 -0.54
CA LEU A 72 3.12 4.14 0.24
C LEU A 72 2.35 4.37 1.53
N ALA A 73 3.03 4.44 2.67
CA ALA A 73 2.39 4.73 3.95
C ALA A 73 3.16 5.77 4.76
N SER A 74 2.45 6.79 5.28
CA SER A 74 3.05 7.87 6.07
C SER A 74 2.03 8.47 7.04
N ALA A 75 2.52 8.89 8.18
CA ALA A 75 1.77 9.75 9.08
C ALA A 75 1.87 11.22 8.67
N THR A 76 0.92 12.02 9.17
CA THR A 76 0.88 13.48 8.97
C THR A 76 1.72 14.15 10.03
N TRP A 77 2.66 14.98 9.60
CA TRP A 77 3.65 15.63 10.46
C TRP A 77 3.74 17.13 10.22
N ASN A 78 4.43 17.81 11.13
CA ASN A 78 4.89 19.19 10.97
C ASN A 78 6.33 19.15 10.39
N THR A 79 6.45 18.91 9.10
CA THR A 79 7.73 18.78 8.42
C THR A 79 8.13 20.10 7.76
N GLY A 80 9.37 20.53 7.97
CA GLY A 80 9.86 21.82 7.48
C GLY A 80 9.15 23.03 8.07
N GLY A 81 8.57 22.90 9.27
CA GLY A 81 7.82 23.97 9.92
C GLY A 81 6.41 24.19 9.35
N ILE A 82 5.95 23.30 8.45
CA ILE A 82 4.64 23.36 7.82
C ILE A 82 3.79 22.20 8.34
N GLU A 83 2.66 22.53 8.97
CA GLU A 83 1.71 21.53 9.47
C GLU A 83 1.03 20.79 8.31
N GLY A 84 0.67 19.53 8.55
CA GLY A 84 -0.06 18.72 7.58
C GLY A 84 0.81 18.19 6.44
N GLN A 85 2.08 17.96 6.68
CA GLN A 85 3.02 17.38 5.71
C GLN A 85 3.20 15.86 5.93
N LEU A 86 3.91 15.23 5.01
CA LEU A 86 4.40 13.86 5.17
C LEU A 86 5.41 13.78 6.33
N ASN A 87 5.56 12.58 6.90
CA ASN A 87 6.71 12.29 7.76
C ASN A 87 8.01 12.74 7.07
N PRO A 88 8.98 13.31 7.80
CA PRO A 88 10.21 13.85 7.22
C PRO A 88 10.96 12.90 6.28
N HIS A 89 11.02 11.61 6.62
CA HIS A 89 11.70 10.61 5.78
C HIS A 89 10.95 10.33 4.48
N MET A 90 9.62 10.24 4.54
CA MET A 90 8.81 10.10 3.33
C MET A 90 8.87 11.36 2.47
N TRP A 91 8.83 12.53 3.10
CA TRP A 91 8.98 13.80 2.39
C TRP A 91 10.30 13.86 1.64
N ALA A 92 11.42 13.55 2.30
CA ALA A 92 12.75 13.53 1.68
C ALA A 92 12.86 12.52 0.54
N LEU A 93 12.26 11.33 0.71
CA LEU A 93 12.23 10.34 -0.36
C LEU A 93 11.49 10.87 -1.60
N LEU A 94 10.28 11.35 -1.43
CA LEU A 94 9.40 11.70 -2.54
C LEU A 94 9.74 13.04 -3.18
N HIS A 95 10.10 14.06 -2.39
CA HIS A 95 10.32 15.42 -2.90
C HIS A 95 11.77 15.76 -3.22
N ASP A 96 12.74 15.02 -2.66
CA ASP A 96 14.17 15.23 -2.98
C ASP A 96 14.69 14.12 -3.89
N LYS A 97 14.71 12.87 -3.40
CA LYS A 97 15.35 11.76 -4.12
C LYS A 97 14.57 11.31 -5.35
N ALA A 98 13.25 11.20 -5.24
CA ALA A 98 12.36 10.65 -6.27
C ALA A 98 11.48 11.70 -6.95
N LYS A 99 11.84 12.98 -6.87
CA LYS A 99 11.07 14.12 -7.42
C LYS A 99 10.85 14.07 -8.93
N SER A 100 11.68 13.37 -9.66
CA SER A 100 11.62 13.25 -11.12
C SER A 100 11.32 11.83 -11.58
N LEU A 101 10.91 10.96 -10.65
CA LEU A 101 10.61 9.58 -10.97
C LEU A 101 9.31 9.51 -11.79
N ASP A 102 9.24 8.61 -12.77
CA ASP A 102 8.02 8.26 -13.48
C ASP A 102 7.58 6.85 -13.06
N LEU A 103 6.39 6.74 -12.50
CA LEU A 103 5.80 5.47 -12.11
C LEU A 103 5.19 4.68 -13.28
N ALA A 104 5.10 5.30 -14.45
CA ALA A 104 4.75 4.65 -15.73
C ALA A 104 3.49 3.76 -15.67
N GLY A 105 2.43 4.24 -15.04
CA GLY A 105 1.17 3.51 -14.89
C GLY A 105 1.16 2.42 -13.82
N LYS A 106 2.22 2.34 -13.00
CA LYS A 106 2.33 1.35 -11.93
C LYS A 106 1.11 1.36 -11.01
N PRO A 107 0.53 0.18 -10.69
CA PRO A 107 -0.51 0.09 -9.69
C PRO A 107 0.01 0.53 -8.33
N CYS A 108 -0.70 1.46 -7.69
CA CYS A 108 -0.31 2.04 -6.42
C CYS A 108 -1.47 2.04 -5.42
N ALA A 109 -1.13 1.98 -4.14
CA ALA A 109 -2.03 2.16 -3.02
C ALA A 109 -1.39 3.04 -1.96
N CYS A 110 -2.19 3.76 -1.18
CA CYS A 110 -1.69 4.69 -0.18
C CYS A 110 -2.40 4.53 1.16
N ILE A 111 -1.65 4.72 2.24
CA ILE A 111 -2.16 4.77 3.62
C ILE A 111 -1.64 6.05 4.28
N GLY A 112 -2.54 6.89 4.75
CA GLY A 112 -2.21 8.09 5.51
C GLY A 112 -2.73 8.01 6.94
N LEU A 113 -1.87 8.32 7.91
CA LEU A 113 -2.27 8.40 9.31
C LEU A 113 -2.35 9.86 9.75
N GLY A 114 -3.22 10.13 10.71
CA GLY A 114 -3.35 11.44 11.30
C GLY A 114 -4.08 11.42 12.63
N ASP A 115 -4.20 12.61 13.22
CA ASP A 115 -4.83 12.80 14.52
C ASP A 115 -5.81 13.96 14.43
N HIS A 116 -7.03 13.78 14.90
CA HIS A 116 -8.09 14.77 14.83
C HIS A 116 -7.82 16.03 15.70
N ARG A 117 -6.84 15.97 16.59
CA ARG A 117 -6.39 17.13 17.39
C ARG A 117 -5.68 18.20 16.55
N TYR A 118 -5.23 17.84 15.35
CA TYR A 118 -4.59 18.76 14.42
C TYR A 118 -5.55 19.19 13.33
N PHE A 119 -5.39 20.43 12.86
CA PHE A 119 -6.24 20.99 11.80
C PHE A 119 -6.17 20.16 10.51
N TYR A 120 -4.98 19.71 10.12
CA TYR A 120 -4.77 18.88 8.95
C TYR A 120 -4.73 17.39 9.27
N THR A 121 -5.86 16.86 9.66
CA THR A 121 -6.03 15.45 10.00
C THR A 121 -5.77 14.54 8.80
N ALA A 122 -4.84 13.60 8.92
CA ALA A 122 -4.47 12.61 7.89
C ALA A 122 -4.15 13.19 6.49
N ARG A 123 -3.69 14.42 6.39
CA ARG A 123 -3.33 15.05 5.11
C ARG A 123 -2.18 14.35 4.38
N ALA A 124 -1.38 13.55 5.09
CA ALA A 124 -0.40 12.66 4.46
C ALA A 124 -1.02 11.78 3.38
N ALA A 125 -2.26 11.30 3.58
CA ALA A 125 -2.99 10.54 2.57
C ALA A 125 -3.14 11.32 1.26
N ASP A 126 -3.50 12.60 1.34
CA ASP A 126 -3.70 13.45 0.17
C ASP A 126 -2.36 13.76 -0.53
N HIS A 127 -1.28 13.94 0.23
CA HIS A 127 0.07 14.13 -0.32
C HIS A 127 0.59 12.87 -1.04
N LEU A 128 0.38 11.69 -0.47
CA LEU A 128 0.79 10.44 -1.11
C LEU A 128 0.01 10.20 -2.40
N GLN A 129 -1.32 10.40 -2.37
CA GLN A 129 -2.15 10.29 -3.55
C GLN A 129 -1.71 11.27 -4.63
N HIS A 130 -1.50 12.54 -4.28
CA HIS A 130 -1.02 13.56 -5.23
C HIS A 130 0.33 13.18 -5.86
N TYR A 131 1.27 12.66 -5.07
CA TYR A 131 2.55 12.20 -5.59
C TYR A 131 2.35 11.08 -6.62
N VAL A 132 1.57 10.05 -6.30
CA VAL A 132 1.30 8.94 -7.21
C VAL A 132 0.70 9.45 -8.52
N GLU A 133 -0.31 10.31 -8.46
CA GLU A 133 -0.99 10.84 -9.64
C GLU A 133 -0.07 11.74 -10.47
N ALA A 134 0.68 12.65 -9.83
CA ALA A 134 1.61 13.56 -10.50
C ALA A 134 2.80 12.83 -11.16
N HIS A 135 3.13 11.64 -10.70
CA HIS A 135 4.21 10.80 -11.23
C HIS A 135 3.70 9.65 -12.10
N HIS A 136 2.50 9.78 -12.65
CA HIS A 136 1.87 8.82 -13.56
C HIS A 136 1.65 7.42 -12.98
N GLY A 137 1.56 7.29 -11.66
CA GLY A 137 1.07 6.06 -10.99
C GLY A 137 -0.46 5.97 -11.07
N ARG A 138 -0.99 4.80 -10.82
CA ARG A 138 -2.43 4.54 -10.86
C ARG A 138 -2.92 4.02 -9.52
N LEU A 139 -3.68 4.82 -8.80
CA LEU A 139 -4.36 4.35 -7.58
C LEU A 139 -5.40 3.28 -7.93
N ILE A 140 -5.29 2.13 -7.28
CA ILE A 140 -6.15 0.97 -7.55
C ILE A 140 -7.25 0.78 -6.51
N VAL A 141 -7.14 1.45 -5.36
CA VAL A 141 -8.13 1.50 -4.29
C VAL A 141 -8.16 2.91 -3.70
N PRO A 142 -9.27 3.33 -3.04
CA PRO A 142 -9.27 4.56 -2.26
C PRO A 142 -8.17 4.54 -1.20
N THR A 143 -7.52 5.68 -0.99
CA THR A 143 -6.48 5.82 0.04
C THR A 143 -7.05 5.57 1.43
N LEU A 144 -6.41 4.68 2.20
CA LEU A 144 -6.81 4.41 3.59
C LEU A 144 -6.37 5.58 4.47
N LYS A 145 -7.30 6.10 5.28
CA LYS A 145 -7.03 7.09 6.32
C LYS A 145 -7.25 6.46 7.69
N ILE A 146 -6.20 6.42 8.51
CA ILE A 146 -6.26 5.99 9.90
C ILE A 146 -6.17 7.23 10.78
N ILE A 147 -7.22 7.51 11.51
CA ILE A 147 -7.33 8.71 12.37
C ILE A 147 -7.18 8.28 13.81
N ASN A 148 -6.34 9.01 14.56
CA ASN A 148 -5.97 8.76 15.96
C ASN A 148 -5.10 7.49 16.13
N GLU A 149 -5.11 6.92 17.34
CA GLU A 149 -4.34 5.72 17.65
C GLU A 149 -4.75 4.56 16.74
N PRO A 150 -3.79 3.88 16.09
CA PRO A 150 -4.10 2.78 15.19
C PRO A 150 -4.52 1.50 15.91
N TYR A 151 -4.22 1.40 17.20
CA TYR A 151 -4.57 0.25 18.03
C TYR A 151 -6.09 0.10 18.13
N GLY A 152 -6.59 -1.09 17.80
CA GLY A 152 -8.03 -1.37 17.73
C GLY A 152 -8.67 -1.03 16.38
N GLN A 153 -7.89 -0.55 15.39
CA GLN A 153 -8.38 -0.27 14.04
C GLN A 153 -7.96 -1.35 13.01
N GLU A 154 -7.45 -2.49 13.46
CA GLU A 154 -6.97 -3.57 12.59
C GLU A 154 -8.08 -4.13 11.69
N ALA A 155 -9.34 -4.08 12.13
CA ALA A 155 -10.46 -4.50 11.31
C ALA A 155 -10.63 -3.62 10.05
N ALA A 156 -10.45 -2.29 10.18
CA ALA A 156 -10.49 -1.37 9.05
C ALA A 156 -9.33 -1.64 8.09
N VAL A 157 -8.14 -1.92 8.61
CA VAL A 157 -6.96 -2.27 7.82
C VAL A 157 -7.20 -3.57 7.03
N ARG A 158 -7.77 -4.59 7.67
CA ARG A 158 -8.10 -5.87 7.00
C ARG A 158 -9.16 -5.70 5.90
N VAL A 159 -10.21 -4.91 6.16
CA VAL A 159 -11.25 -4.63 5.15
C VAL A 159 -10.65 -3.92 3.94
N TRP A 160 -9.80 -2.94 4.18
CA TRP A 160 -9.11 -2.24 3.10
C TRP A 160 -8.12 -3.15 2.36
N GLY A 161 -7.37 -4.00 3.08
CA GLY A 161 -6.49 -5.02 2.49
C GLY A 161 -7.24 -5.97 1.57
N LYS A 162 -8.47 -6.36 1.94
CA LYS A 162 -9.33 -7.16 1.07
C LYS A 162 -9.71 -6.40 -0.21
N GLN A 163 -10.02 -5.12 -0.13
CA GLN A 163 -10.30 -4.28 -1.31
C GLN A 163 -9.09 -4.22 -2.23
N LEU A 164 -7.88 -4.08 -1.67
CA LEU A 164 -6.63 -4.11 -2.42
C LEU A 164 -6.44 -5.44 -3.18
N VAL A 165 -6.66 -6.56 -2.51
CA VAL A 165 -6.60 -7.89 -3.13
C VAL A 165 -7.64 -8.02 -4.25
N ASP A 166 -8.88 -7.61 -4.01
CA ASP A 166 -9.96 -7.70 -5.00
C ASP A 166 -9.67 -6.83 -6.24
N ALA A 167 -9.06 -5.65 -6.06
CA ALA A 167 -8.67 -4.77 -7.16
C ALA A 167 -7.53 -5.33 -8.03
N LEU A 168 -6.75 -6.28 -7.52
CA LEU A 168 -5.63 -6.90 -8.20
C LEU A 168 -5.95 -8.27 -8.80
N LYS A 169 -7.15 -8.77 -8.57
CA LYS A 169 -7.62 -9.98 -9.23
C LYS A 169 -7.75 -9.74 -10.74
N PRO A 170 -7.38 -10.71 -11.59
CA PRO A 170 -7.70 -10.65 -13.00
C PRO A 170 -9.21 -10.43 -13.17
N ALA A 171 -9.59 -9.50 -14.04
CA ALA A 171 -10.99 -9.40 -14.43
C ALA A 171 -11.41 -10.74 -15.04
N ASP A 172 -12.42 -11.40 -14.48
CA ASP A 172 -13.03 -12.55 -15.12
C ASP A 172 -13.45 -12.12 -16.53
N ARG A 173 -12.72 -12.60 -17.54
CA ARG A 173 -13.13 -12.40 -18.92
C ARG A 173 -14.32 -13.29 -19.14
N CYS A 174 -15.52 -12.69 -19.09
CA CYS A 174 -16.72 -13.31 -19.65
C CYS A 174 -16.57 -13.54 -21.16
#